data_96ab4c5526d45b5c70151b6389d60831
#
_entry.id   96ab4c5526d45b5c70151b6389d60831
#
_cell.length_a   1.000
_cell.length_b   1.000
_cell.length_c   1.000
_cell.angle_alpha   90.00
_cell.angle_beta   90.00
_cell.angle_gamma   90.00
#
_symmetry.space_group_name_H-M   'P 1'
#
loop_
_entity.id
_entity.type
_entity.pdbx_description
1 polymer ?
#
loop_
_entity_poly.entity_id
_entity_poly.type
_entity_poly.pdbx_seq_one_letter_code
_entity_poly.pdbx_strand_id
1 'polypeptide(L)'
;IDVVFNHNARSRYRSPLKGDWRNGDDMEAWLIDAIDGANEEVLVAVQELNLPKVAQALIAAQQRGVEVAVVLENNYSQAWSQLRPSRLNRRGRQRWHQLKKLADSNGDGRTSSEEAFLGDAIALLQAANIPLIDDTEDGSSGSGLMHHKFLAIDQTTVITGSANLTSSGLHGDADRPSSRGNVNHLLQINSPELALVFRQEFAQMWGDGPGGAQDSRFGLQKAKVSVQTVQVGDI
;
A
#
# COMPACT_ATOMS: atom_id res chain seq x y z
N ILE A 1 -6.04 -20.39 -2.66
CA ILE A 1 -6.47 -18.99 -2.84
C ILE A 1 -7.35 -18.60 -1.68
N ASP A 2 -6.98 -17.53 -0.97
CA ASP A 2 -7.79 -16.93 0.09
C ASP A 2 -8.30 -15.56 -0.36
N VAL A 3 -9.47 -15.17 0.14
CA VAL A 3 -10.09 -13.90 -0.23
C VAL A 3 -10.75 -13.23 0.97
N VAL A 4 -10.54 -11.93 1.11
CA VAL A 4 -11.17 -11.10 2.13
C VAL A 4 -11.88 -9.91 1.50
N PHE A 5 -13.01 -9.51 2.11
CA PHE A 5 -13.88 -8.43 1.61
C PHE A 5 -14.21 -7.43 2.73
N ASN A 6 -14.02 -6.15 2.48
CA ASN A 6 -14.46 -5.13 3.43
C ASN A 6 -15.99 -5.05 3.61
N HIS A 7 -16.75 -5.72 2.75
CA HIS A 7 -18.22 -5.80 2.82
C HIS A 7 -18.74 -7.20 3.20
N ASN A 8 -17.90 -8.07 3.78
CA ASN A 8 -18.37 -9.37 4.27
C ASN A 8 -19.43 -9.16 5.36
N ALA A 9 -20.66 -9.62 5.10
CA ALA A 9 -21.78 -9.46 6.03
C ALA A 9 -21.70 -10.38 7.26
N ARG A 10 -20.84 -11.40 7.23
CA ARG A 10 -20.71 -12.41 8.29
C ARG A 10 -19.59 -12.13 9.28
N SER A 11 -18.72 -11.16 8.97
CA SER A 11 -17.60 -10.79 9.81
C SER A 11 -17.71 -9.36 10.32
N ARG A 12 -17.09 -9.13 11.45
CA ARG A 12 -16.94 -7.79 12.05
C ARG A 12 -15.66 -7.73 12.85
N TYR A 13 -15.06 -6.56 12.89
CA TYR A 13 -13.82 -6.32 13.61
C TYR A 13 -13.83 -4.97 14.31
N ARG A 14 -12.87 -4.75 15.19
CA ARG A 14 -12.61 -3.45 15.78
C ARG A 14 -11.63 -2.67 14.90
N SER A 15 -12.10 -1.58 14.32
CA SER A 15 -11.27 -0.74 13.45
C SER A 15 -10.07 -0.19 14.22
N PRO A 16 -8.84 -0.33 13.68
CA PRO A 16 -7.65 0.25 14.30
C PRO A 16 -7.64 1.78 14.26
N LEU A 17 -8.50 2.40 13.45
CA LEU A 17 -8.54 3.85 13.28
C LEU A 17 -9.12 4.57 14.51
N LYS A 18 -10.24 4.09 15.05
CA LYS A 18 -10.96 4.72 16.18
C LYS A 18 -11.51 3.72 17.18
N GLY A 19 -11.21 2.44 17.04
CA GLY A 19 -11.74 1.39 17.92
C GLY A 19 -13.22 1.08 17.74
N ASP A 20 -13.88 1.63 16.72
CA ASP A 20 -15.27 1.35 16.40
C ASP A 20 -15.45 -0.06 15.85
N TRP A 21 -16.61 -0.68 16.13
CA TRP A 21 -16.97 -1.92 15.46
C TRP A 21 -17.37 -1.67 14.02
N ARG A 22 -16.76 -2.41 13.10
CA ARG A 22 -17.05 -2.38 11.67
C ARG A 22 -17.43 -3.76 11.16
N ASN A 23 -18.39 -3.80 10.26
CA ASN A 23 -18.69 -5.01 9.51
C ASN A 23 -17.69 -5.15 8.35
N GLY A 24 -17.40 -6.39 7.98
CA GLY A 24 -16.42 -6.75 6.97
C GLY A 24 -15.25 -7.52 7.58
N ASP A 25 -14.36 -8.00 6.73
CA ASP A 25 -13.12 -8.60 7.16
C ASP A 25 -12.11 -7.50 7.52
N ASP A 26 -11.27 -7.75 8.52
CA ASP A 26 -10.14 -6.87 8.83
C ASP A 26 -9.02 -7.09 7.80
N MET A 27 -9.16 -6.41 6.66
CA MET A 27 -8.23 -6.56 5.55
C MET A 27 -6.84 -6.00 5.89
N GLU A 28 -6.74 -5.02 6.82
CA GLU A 28 -5.45 -4.49 7.25
C GLU A 28 -4.70 -5.52 8.11
N ALA A 29 -5.36 -6.10 9.11
CA ALA A 29 -4.76 -7.14 9.93
C ALA A 29 -4.34 -8.36 9.09
N TRP A 30 -5.21 -8.80 8.18
CA TRP A 30 -4.92 -9.91 7.27
C TRP A 30 -3.70 -9.64 6.38
N LEU A 31 -3.55 -8.42 5.86
CA LEU A 31 -2.39 -8.00 5.08
C LEU A 31 -1.11 -7.96 5.94
N ILE A 32 -1.22 -7.45 7.17
CA ILE A 32 -0.10 -7.39 8.12
C ILE A 32 0.37 -8.79 8.46
N ASP A 33 -0.54 -9.73 8.74
CA ASP A 33 -0.20 -11.12 9.02
C ASP A 33 0.61 -11.76 7.88
N ALA A 34 0.27 -11.45 6.63
CA ALA A 34 1.02 -11.93 5.47
C ALA A 34 2.43 -11.31 5.38
N ILE A 35 2.58 -10.01 5.67
CA ILE A 35 3.87 -9.32 5.71
C ILE A 35 4.73 -9.84 6.87
N ASP A 36 4.12 -10.09 8.02
CA ASP A 36 4.81 -10.60 9.20
C ASP A 36 5.31 -12.04 9.00
N GLY A 37 4.62 -12.82 8.15
CA GLY A 37 5.03 -14.14 7.74
C GLY A 37 6.16 -14.21 6.71
N ALA A 38 6.53 -13.08 6.10
CA ALA A 38 7.57 -13.02 5.08
C ALA A 38 8.98 -13.31 5.65
N ASN A 39 9.79 -14.05 4.87
CA ASN A 39 11.13 -14.48 5.26
C ASN A 39 12.24 -14.01 4.32
N GLU A 40 11.95 -13.75 3.04
CA GLU A 40 12.94 -13.39 2.03
C GLU A 40 12.69 -11.99 1.47
N GLU A 41 11.51 -11.74 0.91
CA GLU A 41 11.19 -10.47 0.24
C GLU A 41 9.71 -10.06 0.39
N VAL A 42 9.47 -8.75 0.41
CA VAL A 42 8.14 -8.13 0.26
C VAL A 42 8.25 -6.99 -0.76
N LEU A 43 7.76 -7.22 -1.96
CA LEU A 43 7.71 -6.24 -3.04
C LEU A 43 6.31 -5.64 -3.12
N VAL A 44 6.19 -4.34 -2.91
CA VAL A 44 4.91 -3.63 -2.84
C VAL A 44 4.76 -2.70 -4.03
N ALA A 45 3.76 -2.91 -4.88
CA ALA A 45 3.36 -1.96 -5.91
C ALA A 45 1.91 -1.56 -5.71
N VAL A 46 1.68 -0.35 -5.23
CA VAL A 46 0.33 0.15 -4.94
C VAL A 46 0.23 1.64 -5.25
N GLN A 47 -0.90 2.05 -5.80
CA GLN A 47 -1.12 3.47 -6.10
C GLN A 47 -0.96 4.35 -4.86
N GLU A 48 -1.59 4.00 -3.74
CA GLU A 48 -1.59 4.77 -2.51
C GLU A 48 -1.44 3.87 -1.29
N LEU A 49 -0.50 4.24 -0.41
CA LEU A 49 -0.30 3.66 0.91
C LEU A 49 -0.40 4.78 1.96
N ASN A 50 -1.38 4.72 2.85
CA ASN A 50 -1.51 5.67 3.95
C ASN A 50 -1.87 5.03 5.30
N LEU A 51 -1.62 3.73 5.44
CA LEU A 51 -1.86 2.95 6.65
C LEU A 51 -0.57 2.82 7.46
N PRO A 52 -0.43 3.51 8.60
CA PRO A 52 0.80 3.48 9.40
C PRO A 52 1.16 2.08 9.91
N LYS A 53 0.19 1.25 10.24
CA LYS A 53 0.44 -0.14 10.69
C LYS A 53 1.02 -1.01 9.59
N VAL A 54 0.57 -0.85 8.35
CA VAL A 54 1.19 -1.54 7.20
C VAL A 54 2.63 -1.08 7.00
N ALA A 55 2.90 0.24 7.11
CA ALA A 55 4.27 0.74 7.07
C ALA A 55 5.14 0.17 8.20
N GLN A 56 4.61 0.07 9.42
CA GLN A 56 5.29 -0.55 10.56
C GLN A 56 5.58 -2.05 10.32
N ALA A 57 4.65 -2.80 9.73
CA ALA A 57 4.88 -4.20 9.37
C ALA A 57 6.00 -4.35 8.33
N LEU A 58 6.03 -3.50 7.30
CA LEU A 58 7.13 -3.47 6.31
C LEU A 58 8.48 -3.14 6.96
N ILE A 59 8.51 -2.18 7.88
CA ILE A 59 9.71 -1.83 8.64
C ILE A 59 10.16 -3.00 9.52
N ALA A 60 9.23 -3.67 10.20
CA ALA A 60 9.53 -4.84 11.01
C ALA A 60 10.05 -6.00 10.15
N ALA A 61 9.51 -6.20 8.95
CA ALA A 61 10.02 -7.19 7.99
C ALA A 61 11.48 -6.88 7.61
N GLN A 62 11.79 -5.64 7.24
CA GLN A 62 13.17 -5.24 6.95
C GLN A 62 14.12 -5.45 8.15
N GLN A 63 13.66 -5.14 9.37
CA GLN A 63 14.45 -5.36 10.59
C GLN A 63 14.73 -6.84 10.87
N ARG A 64 13.86 -7.75 10.37
CA ARG A 64 14.11 -9.20 10.39
C ARG A 64 15.08 -9.67 9.30
N GLY A 65 15.50 -8.80 8.39
CA GLY A 65 16.38 -9.11 7.27
C GLY A 65 15.65 -9.44 5.98
N VAL A 66 14.33 -9.23 5.92
CA VAL A 66 13.53 -9.39 4.70
C VAL A 66 13.83 -8.22 3.75
N GLU A 67 14.01 -8.48 2.47
CA GLU A 67 14.13 -7.45 1.45
C GLU A 67 12.78 -6.77 1.24
N VAL A 68 12.71 -5.46 1.45
CA VAL A 68 11.48 -4.68 1.27
C VAL A 68 11.71 -3.59 0.23
N ALA A 69 10.84 -3.52 -0.78
CA ALA A 69 10.87 -2.50 -1.82
C ALA A 69 9.45 -2.01 -2.14
N VAL A 70 9.29 -0.68 -2.34
CA VAL A 70 7.97 -0.07 -2.51
C VAL A 70 7.95 0.81 -3.76
N VAL A 71 6.93 0.60 -4.60
CA VAL A 71 6.60 1.44 -5.77
C VAL A 71 5.23 2.08 -5.56
N LEU A 72 5.17 3.41 -5.63
CA LEU A 72 3.95 4.19 -5.47
C LEU A 72 3.64 5.03 -6.72
N GLU A 73 2.45 5.60 -6.75
CA GLU A 73 2.10 6.64 -7.71
C GLU A 73 2.56 8.01 -7.17
N ASN A 74 3.11 8.86 -8.01
CA ASN A 74 3.83 10.09 -7.62
C ASN A 74 3.00 11.12 -6.82
N ASN A 75 1.68 11.17 -7.00
CA ASN A 75 0.84 12.04 -6.18
C ASN A 75 0.68 11.56 -4.73
N TYR A 76 1.12 10.32 -4.43
CA TYR A 76 0.96 9.67 -3.13
C TYR A 76 2.28 9.23 -2.48
N SER A 77 3.43 9.48 -3.14
CA SER A 77 4.77 9.09 -2.66
C SER A 77 5.37 10.04 -1.62
N GLN A 78 4.76 11.21 -1.41
CA GLN A 78 5.26 12.20 -0.46
C GLN A 78 4.57 12.08 0.90
N ALA A 79 5.36 12.20 1.97
CA ALA A 79 4.86 12.24 3.34
C ALA A 79 3.90 13.42 3.53
N TRP A 80 2.64 13.14 3.84
CA TRP A 80 1.61 14.18 3.98
C TRP A 80 1.91 15.16 5.12
N SER A 81 2.55 14.69 6.19
CA SER A 81 2.95 15.48 7.36
C SER A 81 3.98 16.56 7.03
N GLN A 82 4.74 16.38 5.96
CA GLN A 82 5.76 17.33 5.46
C GLN A 82 5.20 18.30 4.42
N LEU A 83 4.01 18.05 3.89
CA LEU A 83 3.39 18.91 2.87
C LEU A 83 2.88 20.22 3.47
N ARG A 84 3.00 21.30 2.72
CA ARG A 84 2.42 22.60 3.06
C ARG A 84 1.02 22.73 2.47
N PRO A 85 -0.06 22.76 3.28
CA PRO A 85 -1.44 22.78 2.77
C PRO A 85 -1.74 23.93 1.82
N SER A 86 -1.06 25.08 2.02
CA SER A 86 -1.20 26.26 1.16
C SER A 86 -0.75 26.04 -0.29
N ARG A 87 0.12 25.06 -0.54
CA ARG A 87 0.63 24.70 -1.87
C ARG A 87 -0.20 23.63 -2.57
N LEU A 88 -1.13 22.98 -1.84
CA LEU A 88 -1.95 21.90 -2.38
C LEU A 88 -3.18 22.47 -3.13
N ASN A 89 -3.59 21.75 -4.16
CA ASN A 89 -4.89 21.98 -4.79
C ASN A 89 -6.05 21.60 -3.84
N ARG A 90 -7.30 21.83 -4.25
CA ARG A 90 -8.48 21.59 -3.40
C ARG A 90 -8.55 20.14 -2.91
N ARG A 91 -8.32 19.15 -3.79
CA ARG A 91 -8.37 17.72 -3.44
C ARG A 91 -7.24 17.34 -2.49
N GLY A 92 -6.02 17.80 -2.78
CA GLY A 92 -4.85 17.56 -1.91
C GLY A 92 -5.04 18.14 -0.51
N ARG A 93 -5.61 19.35 -0.38
CA ARG A 93 -5.94 19.94 0.93
C ARG A 93 -6.98 19.13 1.68
N GLN A 94 -8.03 18.67 1.01
CA GLN A 94 -9.06 17.84 1.62
C GLN A 94 -8.46 16.54 2.15
N ARG A 95 -7.65 15.85 1.34
CA ARG A 95 -6.92 14.64 1.73
C ARG A 95 -6.00 14.92 2.94
N TRP A 96 -5.22 16.00 2.88
CA TRP A 96 -4.33 16.40 3.97
C TRP A 96 -5.09 16.58 5.30
N HIS A 97 -6.24 17.27 5.27
CA HIS A 97 -7.07 17.45 6.47
C HIS A 97 -7.64 16.12 6.98
N GLN A 98 -8.02 15.19 6.10
CA GLN A 98 -8.50 13.87 6.49
C GLN A 98 -7.40 13.06 7.18
N LEU A 99 -6.19 13.01 6.60
CA LEU A 99 -5.06 12.28 7.17
C LEU A 99 -4.62 12.90 8.51
N LYS A 100 -4.56 14.23 8.58
CA LYS A 100 -4.28 14.93 9.84
C LYS A 100 -5.28 14.57 10.94
N LYS A 101 -6.57 14.53 10.62
CA LYS A 101 -7.61 14.13 11.59
C LYS A 101 -7.50 12.67 12.00
N LEU A 102 -7.08 11.79 11.10
CA LEU A 102 -6.85 10.37 11.42
C LEU A 102 -5.63 10.16 12.32
N ALA A 103 -4.62 11.02 12.19
CA ALA A 103 -3.42 10.98 13.00
C ALA A 103 -3.62 11.51 14.44
N ASP A 104 -4.71 12.22 14.73
CA ASP A 104 -5.09 12.62 16.08
C ASP A 104 -5.48 11.37 16.90
N SER A 105 -4.48 10.74 17.49
CA SER A 105 -4.59 9.45 18.15
C SER A 105 -5.20 9.54 19.54
N ASN A 106 -5.03 10.69 20.23
CA ASN A 106 -5.55 10.94 21.55
C ASN A 106 -6.97 11.55 21.54
N GLY A 107 -7.44 12.01 20.35
CA GLY A 107 -8.77 12.54 20.14
C GLY A 107 -9.00 13.94 20.75
N ASP A 108 -7.94 14.71 21.01
CA ASP A 108 -8.05 16.04 21.60
C ASP A 108 -8.41 17.14 20.58
N GLY A 109 -8.59 16.78 19.31
CA GLY A 109 -8.91 17.68 18.20
C GLY A 109 -7.69 18.42 17.63
N ARG A 110 -6.50 18.10 18.09
CA ARG A 110 -5.23 18.65 17.62
C ARG A 110 -4.35 17.49 17.17
N THR A 111 -3.46 17.74 16.23
CA THR A 111 -2.47 16.76 15.79
C THR A 111 -1.10 17.34 16.08
N SER A 112 -0.42 16.79 17.06
CA SER A 112 0.98 17.12 17.38
C SER A 112 1.91 16.70 16.24
N SER A 113 3.16 17.17 16.27
CA SER A 113 4.17 16.75 15.28
C SER A 113 4.48 15.24 15.39
N GLU A 114 4.45 14.71 16.60
CA GLU A 114 4.67 13.27 16.84
C GLU A 114 3.51 12.43 16.28
N GLU A 115 2.27 12.80 16.57
CA GLU A 115 1.09 12.13 16.00
C GLU A 115 1.06 12.22 14.47
N ALA A 116 1.43 13.39 13.92
CA ALA A 116 1.51 13.56 12.48
C ALA A 116 2.56 12.62 11.86
N PHE A 117 3.71 12.46 12.49
CA PHE A 117 4.75 11.54 12.04
C PHE A 117 4.32 10.08 12.17
N LEU A 118 3.80 9.68 13.34
CA LEU A 118 3.35 8.31 13.58
C LEU A 118 2.11 7.92 12.76
N GLY A 119 1.31 8.90 12.35
CA GLY A 119 0.15 8.73 11.48
C GLY A 119 0.45 8.84 9.98
N ASP A 120 1.74 8.97 9.59
CA ASP A 120 2.15 9.12 8.19
C ASP A 120 2.99 7.92 7.73
N ALA A 121 2.34 7.02 6.99
CA ALA A 121 2.98 5.81 6.49
C ALA A 121 4.26 6.09 5.69
N ILE A 122 4.25 7.14 4.85
CA ILE A 122 5.40 7.47 4.01
C ILE A 122 6.54 8.07 4.84
N ALA A 123 6.24 8.92 5.82
CA ALA A 123 7.24 9.45 6.74
C ALA A 123 7.92 8.32 7.53
N LEU A 124 7.16 7.33 7.98
CA LEU A 124 7.68 6.16 8.68
C LEU A 124 8.62 5.33 7.78
N LEU A 125 8.21 5.01 6.55
CA LEU A 125 9.03 4.27 5.60
C LEU A 125 10.34 5.02 5.28
N GLN A 126 10.26 6.33 5.04
CA GLN A 126 11.44 7.17 4.77
C GLN A 126 12.39 7.22 5.97
N ALA A 127 11.88 7.39 7.20
CA ALA A 127 12.68 7.41 8.40
C ALA A 127 13.40 6.08 8.69
N ALA A 128 12.79 4.97 8.27
CA ALA A 128 13.36 3.64 8.38
C ALA A 128 14.28 3.27 7.19
N ASN A 129 14.45 4.18 6.22
CA ASN A 129 15.20 3.93 4.98
C ASN A 129 14.67 2.72 4.19
N ILE A 130 13.35 2.51 4.16
CA ILE A 130 12.75 1.54 3.25
C ILE A 130 12.94 2.06 1.81
N PRO A 131 13.55 1.29 0.90
CA PRO A 131 13.67 1.67 -0.50
C PRO A 131 12.30 1.92 -1.14
N LEU A 132 12.10 3.15 -1.65
CA LEU A 132 10.84 3.59 -2.21
C LEU A 132 11.10 4.44 -3.45
N ILE A 133 10.40 4.14 -4.55
CA ILE A 133 10.33 4.96 -5.75
C ILE A 133 8.89 5.28 -6.11
N ASP A 134 8.71 6.22 -7.02
CA ASP A 134 7.43 6.45 -7.67
C ASP A 134 7.55 6.45 -9.19
N ASP A 135 6.44 6.61 -9.89
CA ASP A 135 6.38 6.52 -11.35
C ASP A 135 7.00 7.71 -12.09
N THR A 136 7.78 8.55 -11.39
CA THR A 136 8.67 9.56 -11.98
C THR A 136 10.14 9.16 -11.99
N GLU A 137 10.49 7.98 -11.43
CA GLU A 137 11.88 7.51 -11.35
C GLU A 137 12.52 7.28 -12.73
N ASP A 138 11.71 7.09 -13.77
CA ASP A 138 12.16 7.02 -15.17
C ASP A 138 12.57 8.39 -15.76
N GLY A 139 12.53 9.46 -14.96
CA GLY A 139 12.83 10.84 -15.38
C GLY A 139 11.66 11.54 -16.08
N SER A 140 10.49 10.92 -16.18
CA SER A 140 9.26 11.51 -16.72
C SER A 140 8.50 12.31 -15.67
N SER A 141 7.37 12.90 -16.07
CA SER A 141 6.42 13.54 -15.14
C SER A 141 5.42 12.55 -14.52
N GLY A 142 5.69 11.26 -14.61
CA GLY A 142 4.84 10.15 -14.18
C GLY A 142 4.11 9.48 -15.32
N SER A 143 3.61 8.27 -15.06
CA SER A 143 2.96 7.40 -16.05
C SER A 143 1.51 7.80 -16.39
N GLY A 144 1.01 8.89 -15.82
CA GLY A 144 -0.38 9.31 -15.90
C GLY A 144 -1.26 8.71 -14.80
N LEU A 145 -1.04 7.50 -14.38
CA LEU A 145 -1.58 6.87 -13.16
C LEU A 145 -1.02 5.46 -12.99
N MET A 146 0.00 5.29 -12.17
CA MET A 146 0.41 3.95 -11.70
C MET A 146 -0.69 3.40 -10.79
N HIS A 147 -1.42 2.39 -11.25
CA HIS A 147 -2.65 1.96 -10.60
C HIS A 147 -2.60 0.51 -10.07
N HIS A 148 -1.40 -0.03 -9.91
CA HIS A 148 -1.23 -1.36 -9.34
C HIS A 148 -1.71 -1.44 -7.89
N LYS A 149 -2.07 -2.63 -7.48
CA LYS A 149 -2.43 -3.00 -6.12
C LYS A 149 -2.03 -4.43 -5.90
N PHE A 150 -0.71 -4.64 -5.66
CA PHE A 150 -0.22 -5.97 -5.35
C PHE A 150 0.99 -5.95 -4.41
N LEU A 151 1.17 -7.06 -3.72
CA LEU A 151 2.39 -7.46 -3.06
C LEU A 151 2.84 -8.80 -3.64
N ALA A 152 4.15 -8.95 -3.88
CA ALA A 152 4.77 -10.25 -4.12
C ALA A 152 5.64 -10.58 -2.91
N ILE A 153 5.44 -11.76 -2.31
CA ILE A 153 6.07 -12.17 -1.04
C ILE A 153 6.79 -13.50 -1.26
N ASP A 154 8.06 -13.57 -0.87
CA ASP A 154 8.89 -14.76 -0.79
C ASP A 154 8.89 -15.60 -2.09
N GLN A 155 8.73 -14.97 -3.25
CA GLN A 155 8.68 -15.62 -4.57
C GLN A 155 7.58 -16.68 -4.71
N THR A 156 6.67 -16.77 -3.78
CA THR A 156 5.64 -17.83 -3.72
C THR A 156 4.23 -17.31 -3.61
N THR A 157 4.05 -16.09 -3.09
CA THR A 157 2.74 -15.56 -2.74
C THR A 157 2.50 -14.21 -3.42
N VAL A 158 1.32 -14.06 -4.00
CA VAL A 158 0.82 -12.77 -4.51
C VAL A 158 -0.39 -12.36 -3.72
N ILE A 159 -0.39 -11.12 -3.22
CA ILE A 159 -1.60 -10.46 -2.72
C ILE A 159 -1.98 -9.39 -3.73
N THR A 160 -3.20 -9.43 -4.22
CA THR A 160 -3.71 -8.44 -5.18
C THR A 160 -5.20 -8.21 -4.98
N GLY A 161 -5.75 -7.16 -5.57
CA GLY A 161 -7.18 -6.88 -5.48
C GLY A 161 -7.57 -5.49 -5.95
N SER A 162 -8.69 -5.00 -5.47
CA SER A 162 -9.21 -3.69 -5.84
C SER A 162 -8.82 -2.57 -4.88
N ALA A 163 -8.37 -2.91 -3.67
CA ALA A 163 -8.12 -1.92 -2.62
C ALA A 163 -6.77 -1.23 -2.77
N ASN A 164 -6.75 0.10 -2.66
CA ASN A 164 -5.53 0.79 -2.23
C ASN A 164 -5.28 0.51 -0.74
N LEU A 165 -4.03 0.57 -0.31
CA LEU A 165 -3.64 0.38 1.09
C LEU A 165 -3.91 1.66 1.89
N THR A 166 -5.17 2.03 1.94
CA THR A 166 -5.65 3.27 2.57
C THR A 166 -6.73 2.99 3.59
N SER A 167 -6.87 3.92 4.54
CA SER A 167 -7.94 3.85 5.54
C SER A 167 -9.32 3.72 4.89
N SER A 168 -9.60 4.50 3.84
CA SER A 168 -10.88 4.41 3.12
C SER A 168 -11.01 3.15 2.26
N GLY A 169 -9.88 2.62 1.76
CA GLY A 169 -9.87 1.41 0.92
C GLY A 169 -10.16 0.14 1.72
N LEU A 170 -9.58 0.01 2.92
CA LEU A 170 -9.69 -1.19 3.74
C LEU A 170 -10.79 -1.07 4.81
N HIS A 171 -10.92 0.10 5.45
CA HIS A 171 -11.83 0.28 6.58
C HIS A 171 -13.10 1.08 6.28
N GLY A 172 -13.18 1.72 5.10
CA GLY A 172 -14.28 2.61 4.76
C GLY A 172 -14.14 4.01 5.38
N ASP A 173 -15.26 4.70 5.55
CA ASP A 173 -15.27 6.08 6.05
C ASP A 173 -14.94 6.13 7.55
N ALA A 174 -13.87 6.83 7.90
CA ALA A 174 -13.43 6.95 9.29
C ALA A 174 -14.42 7.73 10.19
N ASP A 175 -15.19 8.65 9.61
CA ASP A 175 -16.14 9.47 10.35
C ASP A 175 -17.55 8.85 10.44
N ARG A 176 -17.79 7.79 9.68
CA ARG A 176 -19.07 7.09 9.62
C ARG A 176 -18.86 5.58 9.74
N PRO A 177 -18.86 5.02 10.95
CA PRO A 177 -18.62 3.58 11.18
C PRO A 177 -19.55 2.66 10.41
N SER A 178 -20.75 3.12 10.06
CA SER A 178 -21.71 2.38 9.23
C SER A 178 -21.38 2.40 7.73
N SER A 179 -20.53 3.33 7.29
CA SER A 179 -20.07 3.41 5.89
C SER A 179 -18.85 2.52 5.71
N ARG A 180 -18.98 1.51 4.85
CA ARG A 180 -17.90 0.58 4.53
C ARG A 180 -17.02 1.07 3.36
N GLY A 181 -17.32 2.26 2.82
CA GLY A 181 -16.66 2.80 1.63
C GLY A 181 -17.01 2.02 0.36
N ASN A 182 -16.09 1.99 -0.59
CA ASN A 182 -16.23 1.18 -1.79
C ASN A 182 -16.15 -0.31 -1.48
N VAL A 183 -16.82 -1.12 -2.28
CA VAL A 183 -16.68 -2.58 -2.20
C VAL A 183 -15.29 -2.95 -2.67
N ASN A 184 -14.48 -3.45 -1.76
CA ASN A 184 -13.11 -3.86 -2.04
C ASN A 184 -12.85 -5.29 -1.56
N HIS A 185 -11.85 -5.89 -2.19
CA HIS A 185 -11.35 -7.22 -1.85
C HIS A 185 -9.82 -7.26 -1.97
N LEU A 186 -9.23 -8.22 -1.25
CA LEU A 186 -7.87 -8.69 -1.47
C LEU A 186 -7.90 -10.21 -1.63
N LEU A 187 -7.04 -10.70 -2.52
CA LEU A 187 -6.82 -12.11 -2.82
C LEU A 187 -5.38 -12.45 -2.44
N GLN A 188 -5.18 -13.53 -1.72
CA GLN A 188 -3.87 -14.15 -1.56
C GLN A 188 -3.82 -15.42 -2.39
N ILE A 189 -2.83 -15.51 -3.24
CA ILE A 189 -2.64 -16.61 -4.17
C ILE A 189 -1.24 -17.18 -3.96
N ASN A 190 -1.17 -18.40 -3.43
CA ASN A 190 0.09 -19.09 -3.25
C ASN A 190 0.41 -19.86 -4.53
N SER A 191 1.29 -19.31 -5.35
CA SER A 191 1.75 -19.86 -6.62
C SER A 191 3.10 -19.23 -6.98
N PRO A 192 4.20 -20.01 -6.95
CA PRO A 192 5.52 -19.51 -7.37
C PRO A 192 5.53 -19.00 -8.81
N GLU A 193 4.81 -19.66 -9.70
CA GLU A 193 4.72 -19.26 -11.11
C GLU A 193 4.03 -17.89 -11.25
N LEU A 194 2.92 -17.66 -10.53
CA LEU A 194 2.25 -16.37 -10.54
C LEU A 194 3.09 -15.30 -9.85
N ALA A 195 3.74 -15.62 -8.75
CA ALA A 195 4.64 -14.71 -8.04
C ALA A 195 5.77 -14.24 -8.95
N LEU A 196 6.34 -15.13 -9.78
CA LEU A 196 7.36 -14.76 -10.76
C LEU A 196 6.85 -13.73 -11.77
N VAL A 197 5.61 -13.87 -12.26
CA VAL A 197 5.00 -12.88 -13.18
C VAL A 197 4.90 -11.51 -12.53
N PHE A 198 4.41 -11.45 -11.28
CA PHE A 198 4.28 -10.18 -10.54
C PHE A 198 5.65 -9.58 -10.16
N ARG A 199 6.64 -10.41 -9.85
CA ARG A 199 8.03 -9.94 -9.64
C ARG A 199 8.65 -9.35 -10.91
N GLN A 200 8.41 -9.96 -12.07
CA GLN A 200 8.84 -9.40 -13.34
C GLN A 200 8.19 -8.05 -13.65
N GLU A 201 6.91 -7.91 -13.35
CA GLU A 201 6.20 -6.63 -13.46
C GLU A 201 6.78 -5.59 -12.50
N PHE A 202 7.04 -5.97 -11.25
CA PHE A 202 7.69 -5.11 -10.27
C PHE A 202 9.09 -4.69 -10.74
N ALA A 203 9.90 -5.62 -11.21
CA ALA A 203 11.28 -5.36 -11.65
C ALA A 203 11.36 -4.36 -12.81
N GLN A 204 10.40 -4.38 -13.74
CA GLN A 204 10.35 -3.37 -14.81
C GLN A 204 10.10 -1.95 -14.25
N MET A 205 9.25 -1.82 -13.23
CA MET A 205 8.99 -0.53 -12.59
C MET A 205 10.15 -0.10 -11.71
N TRP A 206 10.78 -1.04 -11.05
CA TRP A 206 11.85 -0.80 -10.08
C TRP A 206 13.15 -0.36 -10.74
N GLY A 207 13.54 -1.01 -11.85
CA GLY A 207 14.87 -0.82 -12.45
C GLY A 207 15.98 -1.07 -11.41
N ASP A 208 16.93 -0.15 -11.33
CA ASP A 208 18.01 -0.18 -10.32
C ASP A 208 17.57 0.38 -8.94
N GLY A 209 16.32 0.79 -8.80
CA GLY A 209 15.77 1.34 -7.58
C GLY A 209 16.19 2.78 -7.27
N PRO A 210 15.96 3.26 -6.05
CA PRO A 210 16.17 4.67 -5.70
C PRO A 210 17.65 5.08 -5.79
N GLY A 211 17.90 6.14 -6.57
CA GLY A 211 19.27 6.65 -6.79
C GLY A 211 20.12 5.85 -7.76
N GLY A 212 19.56 4.84 -8.42
CA GLY A 212 20.18 4.06 -9.49
C GLY A 212 20.13 4.76 -10.85
N ALA A 213 20.30 3.98 -11.93
CA ALA A 213 20.08 4.46 -13.28
C ALA A 213 18.59 4.74 -13.51
N GLN A 214 18.27 5.70 -14.39
CA GLN A 214 16.88 5.96 -14.79
C GLN A 214 16.37 4.92 -15.77
N ASP A 215 16.38 3.66 -15.37
CA ASP A 215 16.00 2.51 -16.19
C ASP A 215 14.63 1.92 -15.80
N SER A 216 13.98 2.47 -14.79
CA SER A 216 12.58 2.21 -14.45
C SER A 216 11.67 2.37 -15.67
N ARG A 217 10.62 1.57 -15.77
CA ARG A 217 9.67 1.64 -16.89
C ARG A 217 8.24 1.59 -16.38
N PHE A 218 7.46 2.59 -16.76
CA PHE A 218 6.06 2.71 -16.39
C PHE A 218 5.16 2.83 -17.63
N GLY A 219 3.89 2.43 -17.47
CA GLY A 219 2.87 2.59 -18.51
C GLY A 219 3.30 2.02 -19.86
N LEU A 220 3.27 2.84 -20.91
CA LEU A 220 3.61 2.44 -22.28
C LEU A 220 5.10 2.23 -22.53
N GLN A 221 5.96 2.60 -21.60
CA GLN A 221 7.41 2.40 -21.69
C GLN A 221 7.84 0.99 -21.30
N LYS A 222 6.96 0.21 -20.66
CA LYS A 222 7.23 -1.19 -20.30
C LYS A 222 7.44 -2.04 -21.53
N ALA A 223 8.32 -3.03 -21.42
CA ALA A 223 8.52 -4.02 -22.46
C ALA A 223 7.20 -4.76 -22.72
N LYS A 224 6.87 -4.92 -24.00
CA LYS A 224 5.73 -5.77 -24.40
C LYS A 224 6.09 -7.22 -24.14
N VAL A 225 5.35 -7.85 -23.26
CA VAL A 225 5.44 -9.30 -23.02
C VAL A 225 4.24 -10.00 -23.65
N SER A 226 4.45 -11.22 -24.12
CA SER A 226 3.35 -12.06 -24.60
C SER A 226 2.44 -12.45 -23.43
N VAL A 227 1.18 -12.73 -23.73
CA VAL A 227 0.25 -13.27 -22.75
C VAL A 227 0.83 -14.54 -22.14
N GLN A 228 0.89 -14.58 -20.82
CA GLN A 228 1.37 -15.74 -20.08
C GLN A 228 0.15 -16.44 -19.46
N THR A 229 0.14 -17.77 -19.55
CA THR A 229 -0.84 -18.60 -18.85
C THR A 229 -0.14 -19.25 -17.67
N VAL A 230 -0.66 -19.04 -16.49
CA VAL A 230 -0.16 -19.62 -15.25
C VAL A 230 -1.24 -20.52 -14.69
N GLN A 231 -0.87 -21.75 -14.38
CA GLN A 231 -1.75 -22.68 -13.67
C GLN A 231 -1.64 -22.42 -12.17
N VAL A 232 -2.77 -22.23 -11.51
CA VAL A 232 -2.83 -22.04 -10.05
C VAL A 232 -3.66 -23.15 -9.43
N GLY A 233 -2.99 -24.05 -8.71
CA GLY A 233 -3.61 -25.25 -8.16
C GLY A 233 -3.82 -26.34 -9.22
N ASP A 234 -4.63 -27.32 -8.86
CA ASP A 234 -4.92 -28.51 -9.70
C ASP A 234 -6.17 -28.33 -10.60
N ILE A 235 -6.61 -27.09 -10.83
CA ILE A 235 -7.83 -26.77 -11.59
C ILE A 235 -7.47 -26.22 -12.96
#